data_b5a8e0cc1eb9a2806633b3da016367ff
#
_entry.id   b5a8e0cc1eb9a2806633b3da016367ff
#
_cell.length_a   1.000
_cell.length_b   1.000
_cell.length_c   1.000
_cell.angle_alpha   90.00
_cell.angle_beta   90.00
_cell.angle_gamma   90.00
#
_symmetry.space_group_name_H-M   'P 1'
#
loop_
_entity.id
_entity.type
_entity.pdbx_description
1 polymer ?
#
loop_
_entity_poly.entity_id
_entity_poly.type
_entity_poly.pdbx_seq_one_letter_code
_entity_poly.pdbx_strand_id
1 'polypeptide(L)'
;MEIIDIADEYVDTYCKCLEDWSDEMKESGTLKQEWYQKKRSQGLKVKLARNEKNEIVGMIHYVPIGQAPATGKNLYYVYCIWVHGYKKGVGDNRRKGIGTMLLKAAEDDARESGADGIAAWGITLPFFMQARWFKKHGFVRADRNGMTELVWKAFKENAEAPRLIAMKKKPEPGKDNVKITCFRNGWCPAQNLACERVKRAAAEYGGSVEYQEIDTDSRE
;
A
#
# COMPACT_ATOMS: atom_id res chain seq x y z
N MET A 1 23.13 -0.28 7.21
CA MET A 1 21.69 -0.46 6.84
C MET A 1 20.97 -1.11 8.01
N GLU A 2 19.94 -0.51 8.51
CA GLU A 2 19.16 -0.94 9.68
C GLU A 2 17.67 -0.91 9.35
N ILE A 3 16.88 -1.84 9.89
CA ILE A 3 15.41 -1.79 9.83
C ILE A 3 14.91 -1.35 11.20
N ILE A 4 14.15 -0.27 11.19
CA ILE A 4 13.61 0.37 12.40
C ILE A 4 12.09 0.45 12.33
N ASP A 5 11.44 0.55 13.49
CA ASP A 5 10.04 0.97 13.56
C ASP A 5 9.93 2.47 13.26
N ILE A 6 8.78 2.87 12.72
CA ILE A 6 8.55 4.28 12.43
C ILE A 6 8.54 5.11 13.73
N ALA A 7 9.37 6.15 13.78
CA ALA A 7 9.34 7.18 14.80
C ALA A 7 8.67 8.45 14.26
N ASP A 8 8.20 9.31 15.17
CA ASP A 8 7.44 10.51 14.80
C ASP A 8 8.21 11.43 13.83
N GLU A 9 9.54 11.50 13.96
CA GLU A 9 10.42 12.27 13.08
C GLU A 9 10.39 11.81 11.61
N TYR A 10 10.03 10.54 11.34
CA TYR A 10 9.98 9.97 9.99
C TYR A 10 8.58 9.92 9.38
N VAL A 11 7.54 10.33 10.11
CA VAL A 11 6.14 10.25 9.64
C VAL A 11 5.93 11.07 8.38
N ASP A 12 6.48 12.28 8.30
CA ASP A 12 6.35 13.13 7.12
C ASP A 12 6.99 12.50 5.88
N THR A 13 8.24 12.03 6.00
CA THR A 13 8.96 11.32 4.93
C THR A 13 8.23 10.05 4.49
N TYR A 14 7.71 9.27 5.44
CA TYR A 14 6.89 8.09 5.16
C TYR A 14 5.60 8.43 4.42
N CYS A 15 4.90 9.48 4.85
CA CYS A 15 3.64 9.90 4.24
C CYS A 15 3.83 10.40 2.80
N LYS A 16 4.98 10.95 2.47
CA LYS A 16 5.40 11.35 1.12
C LYS A 16 6.06 10.22 0.31
N CYS A 17 5.91 8.97 0.73
CA CYS A 17 6.53 7.81 0.07
C CYS A 17 8.04 7.91 -0.15
N LEU A 18 8.78 8.56 0.78
CA LEU A 18 10.23 8.84 0.72
C LEU A 18 10.60 9.81 -0.42
N GLU A 19 9.65 10.56 -0.93
CA GLU A 19 9.78 11.47 -2.06
C GLU A 19 9.42 12.92 -1.65
N ASP A 20 9.88 13.35 -0.48
CA ASP A 20 9.68 14.69 0.10
C ASP A 20 10.28 15.81 -0.77
N TRP A 21 11.21 15.48 -1.66
CA TRP A 21 11.77 16.33 -2.69
C TRP A 21 10.81 16.56 -3.88
N SER A 22 9.74 15.79 -4.01
CA SER A 22 8.81 15.84 -5.15
C SER A 22 7.64 16.78 -4.90
N ASP A 23 7.45 17.77 -5.77
CA ASP A 23 6.28 18.66 -5.71
C ASP A 23 4.97 17.88 -5.98
N GLU A 24 5.03 16.82 -6.79
CA GLU A 24 3.90 15.93 -7.03
C GLU A 24 3.45 15.23 -5.74
N MET A 25 4.39 14.80 -4.91
CA MET A 25 4.05 14.18 -3.61
C MET A 25 3.48 15.20 -2.63
N LYS A 26 3.93 16.46 -2.67
CA LYS A 26 3.32 17.55 -1.90
C LYS A 26 1.90 17.84 -2.38
N GLU A 27 1.67 17.80 -3.70
CA GLU A 27 0.34 17.98 -4.31
C GLU A 27 -0.66 16.89 -3.91
N SER A 28 -0.21 15.68 -3.58
CA SER A 28 -1.07 14.58 -3.12
C SER A 28 -1.80 14.86 -1.79
N GLY A 29 -1.41 15.94 -1.10
CA GLY A 29 -2.05 16.43 0.12
C GLY A 29 -1.78 15.58 1.37
N THR A 30 -2.65 15.71 2.36
CA THR A 30 -2.53 15.09 3.70
C THR A 30 -3.17 13.71 3.80
N LEU A 31 -3.78 13.20 2.74
CA LEU A 31 -4.60 11.98 2.77
C LEU A 31 -3.88 10.76 3.34
N LYS A 32 -2.58 10.56 3.01
CA LYS A 32 -1.82 9.45 3.60
C LYS A 32 -1.52 9.68 5.07
N GLN A 33 -1.35 10.90 5.50
CA GLN A 33 -1.16 11.24 6.91
C GLN A 33 -2.44 10.99 7.72
N GLU A 34 -3.60 11.38 7.19
CA GLU A 34 -4.90 11.11 7.80
C GLU A 34 -5.17 9.60 7.88
N TRP A 35 -4.90 8.87 6.79
CA TRP A 35 -4.98 7.42 6.76
C TRP A 35 -4.04 6.76 7.78
N TYR A 36 -2.80 7.23 7.88
CA TYR A 36 -1.81 6.73 8.84
C TYR A 36 -2.32 6.91 10.28
N GLN A 37 -2.81 8.08 10.64
CA GLN A 37 -3.33 8.36 11.99
C GLN A 37 -4.52 7.45 12.33
N LYS A 38 -5.45 7.30 11.40
CA LYS A 38 -6.60 6.38 11.53
C LYS A 38 -6.15 4.93 11.71
N LYS A 39 -5.25 4.45 10.85
CA LYS A 39 -4.83 3.04 10.85
C LYS A 39 -3.86 2.70 11.97
N ARG A 40 -3.11 3.65 12.48
CA ARG A 40 -2.23 3.46 13.66
C ARG A 40 -3.02 2.94 14.85
N SER A 41 -4.20 3.50 15.12
CA SER A 41 -5.10 3.02 16.19
C SER A 41 -5.72 1.64 15.89
N GLN A 42 -5.67 1.18 14.65
CA GLN A 42 -6.20 -0.10 14.18
C GLN A 42 -5.10 -1.17 14.02
N GLY A 43 -3.88 -0.92 14.51
CA GLY A 43 -2.78 -1.87 14.49
C GLY A 43 -1.90 -1.80 13.25
N LEU A 44 -1.90 -0.68 12.52
CA LEU A 44 -0.92 -0.45 11.46
C LEU A 44 0.49 -0.48 12.02
N LYS A 45 1.35 -1.26 11.39
CA LYS A 45 2.78 -1.34 11.64
C LYS A 45 3.54 -0.84 10.43
N VAL A 46 4.62 -0.12 10.67
CA VAL A 46 5.49 0.44 9.62
C VAL A 46 6.93 0.17 10.00
N LYS A 47 7.68 -0.51 9.13
CA LYS A 47 9.13 -0.66 9.23
C LYS A 47 9.80 0.20 8.16
N LEU A 48 10.88 0.86 8.53
CA LEU A 48 11.67 1.74 7.68
C LEU A 48 13.09 1.19 7.55
N ALA A 49 13.66 1.29 6.36
CA ALA A 49 15.07 1.00 6.13
C ALA A 49 15.88 2.31 6.20
N ARG A 50 16.76 2.40 7.17
CA ARG A 50 17.63 3.54 7.44
C ARG A 50 19.07 3.22 7.02
N ASN A 51 19.68 4.09 6.24
CA ASN A 51 21.07 3.96 5.82
C ASN A 51 22.06 4.54 6.85
N GLU A 52 23.35 4.42 6.58
CA GLU A 52 24.41 4.92 7.45
C GLU A 52 24.47 6.44 7.60
N LYS A 53 23.77 7.17 6.72
CA LYS A 53 23.61 8.63 6.78
C LYS A 53 22.34 9.05 7.53
N ASN A 54 21.65 8.12 8.19
CA ASN A 54 20.36 8.31 8.83
C ASN A 54 19.21 8.69 7.87
N GLU A 55 19.35 8.41 6.57
CA GLU A 55 18.30 8.66 5.58
C GLU A 55 17.39 7.42 5.45
N ILE A 56 16.09 7.65 5.30
CA ILE A 56 15.11 6.59 5.05
C ILE A 56 15.08 6.28 3.56
N VAL A 57 15.46 5.05 3.21
CA VAL A 57 15.63 4.59 1.83
C VAL A 57 14.66 3.50 1.42
N GLY A 58 13.83 3.01 2.35
CA GLY A 58 12.81 2.01 2.09
C GLY A 58 11.76 1.96 3.20
N MET A 59 10.60 1.44 2.89
CA MET A 59 9.49 1.25 3.83
C MET A 59 8.67 0.02 3.50
N ILE A 60 8.05 -0.56 4.51
CA ILE A 60 6.95 -1.52 4.41
C ILE A 60 5.90 -1.17 5.44
N HIS A 61 4.62 -1.25 5.06
CA HIS A 61 3.54 -1.10 6.03
C HIS A 61 2.48 -2.20 5.87
N TYR A 62 1.98 -2.66 7.01
CA TYR A 62 1.10 -3.80 7.11
C TYR A 62 0.17 -3.68 8.32
N VAL A 63 -0.97 -4.36 8.25
CA VAL A 63 -2.04 -4.30 9.26
C VAL A 63 -2.53 -5.70 9.60
N PRO A 64 -3.18 -5.90 10.75
CA PRO A 64 -3.99 -7.09 10.94
C PRO A 64 -5.01 -7.24 9.80
N ILE A 65 -5.18 -8.45 9.27
CA ILE A 65 -5.99 -8.69 8.05
C ILE A 65 -7.44 -8.23 8.21
N GLY A 66 -7.92 -8.16 9.44
CA GLY A 66 -9.21 -7.56 9.77
C GLY A 66 -9.38 -6.10 9.33
N GLN A 67 -8.29 -5.38 9.06
CA GLN A 67 -8.27 -3.99 8.62
C GLN A 67 -7.88 -3.82 7.14
N ALA A 68 -7.82 -4.91 6.39
CA ALA A 68 -7.36 -4.96 5.00
C ALA A 68 -8.50 -5.30 4.03
N PRO A 69 -8.34 -5.07 2.70
CA PRO A 69 -9.32 -5.46 1.68
C PRO A 69 -9.26 -6.97 1.37
N ALA A 70 -8.99 -7.79 2.37
CA ALA A 70 -8.95 -9.24 2.31
C ALA A 70 -9.55 -9.84 3.58
N THR A 71 -10.10 -11.05 3.48
CA THR A 71 -10.56 -11.83 4.62
C THR A 71 -9.54 -12.90 4.97
N GLY A 72 -9.41 -13.21 6.24
CA GLY A 72 -8.51 -14.23 6.77
C GLY A 72 -8.58 -14.27 8.29
N LYS A 73 -7.95 -15.29 8.88
CA LYS A 73 -7.93 -15.49 10.32
C LYS A 73 -6.50 -15.36 10.83
N ASN A 74 -6.30 -14.47 11.79
CA ASN A 74 -5.01 -14.26 12.47
C ASN A 74 -3.83 -14.06 11.53
N LEU A 75 -4.00 -13.23 10.49
CA LEU A 75 -2.97 -12.88 9.51
C LEU A 75 -2.65 -11.40 9.58
N TYR A 76 -1.46 -11.01 9.10
CA TYR A 76 -1.16 -9.65 8.70
C TYR A 76 -1.28 -9.49 7.18
N TYR A 77 -1.52 -8.25 6.73
CA TYR A 77 -1.64 -7.90 5.33
C TYR A 77 -0.73 -6.71 4.99
N VAL A 78 0.16 -6.91 4.02
CA VAL A 78 1.06 -5.87 3.52
C VAL A 78 0.33 -5.01 2.48
N TYR A 79 0.17 -3.73 2.77
CA TYR A 79 -0.38 -2.76 1.83
C TYR A 79 0.66 -2.32 0.79
N CYS A 80 1.88 -2.06 1.23
CA CYS A 80 2.94 -1.59 0.35
C CYS A 80 4.32 -1.94 0.91
N ILE A 81 5.22 -2.26 -0.01
CA ILE A 81 6.66 -2.28 0.22
C ILE A 81 7.32 -1.43 -0.87
N TRP A 82 8.12 -0.47 -0.47
CA TRP A 82 8.74 0.48 -1.37
C TRP A 82 10.20 0.71 -0.99
N VAL A 83 11.08 0.73 -2.00
CA VAL A 83 12.48 1.13 -1.88
C VAL A 83 12.72 2.26 -2.84
N HIS A 84 13.26 3.38 -2.34
CA HIS A 84 13.52 4.57 -3.14
C HIS A 84 14.38 4.25 -4.36
N GLY A 85 13.85 4.58 -5.55
CA GLY A 85 14.40 4.15 -6.83
C GLY A 85 14.74 5.28 -7.80
N TYR A 86 14.72 6.53 -7.36
CA TYR A 86 15.05 7.69 -8.17
C TYR A 86 16.48 8.14 -7.93
N LYS A 87 17.08 8.86 -8.91
CA LYS A 87 18.39 9.47 -8.75
C LYS A 87 18.38 10.70 -7.82
N LYS A 88 17.21 11.38 -7.70
CA LYS A 88 16.99 12.51 -6.79
C LYS A 88 16.78 12.01 -5.35
N GLY A 89 16.71 12.94 -4.41
CA GLY A 89 16.52 12.63 -2.99
C GLY A 89 17.64 11.74 -2.46
N VAL A 90 17.28 10.66 -1.79
CA VAL A 90 18.24 9.71 -1.18
C VAL A 90 18.90 8.75 -2.19
N GLY A 91 18.73 9.00 -3.50
CA GLY A 91 19.34 8.22 -4.57
C GLY A 91 18.67 6.86 -4.84
N ASP A 92 19.12 6.16 -5.90
CA ASP A 92 18.60 4.83 -6.24
C ASP A 92 19.13 3.76 -5.29
N ASN A 93 18.25 3.21 -4.50
CA ASN A 93 18.53 2.16 -3.51
C ASN A 93 17.97 0.78 -3.90
N ARG A 94 17.44 0.63 -5.10
CA ARG A 94 16.94 -0.65 -5.61
C ARG A 94 18.07 -1.67 -5.79
N ARG A 95 17.72 -2.97 -5.81
CA ARG A 95 18.64 -4.09 -6.02
C ARG A 95 19.76 -4.25 -4.98
N LYS A 96 19.63 -3.61 -3.82
CA LYS A 96 20.57 -3.73 -2.68
C LYS A 96 20.06 -4.68 -1.58
N GLY A 97 19.03 -5.48 -1.84
CA GLY A 97 18.44 -6.39 -0.85
C GLY A 97 17.50 -5.75 0.16
N ILE A 98 17.31 -4.42 0.12
CA ILE A 98 16.53 -3.67 1.13
C ILE A 98 15.08 -4.17 1.19
N GLY A 99 14.43 -4.41 0.05
CA GLY A 99 13.08 -4.96 0.05
C GLY A 99 12.97 -6.31 0.75
N THR A 100 13.97 -7.18 0.58
CA THR A 100 14.04 -8.48 1.28
C THR A 100 14.20 -8.30 2.78
N MET A 101 15.04 -7.34 3.22
CA MET A 101 15.21 -7.03 4.65
C MET A 101 13.92 -6.50 5.27
N LEU A 102 13.23 -5.59 4.59
CA LEU A 102 11.94 -5.04 5.03
C LEU A 102 10.86 -6.12 5.13
N LEU A 103 10.75 -7.00 4.11
CA LEU A 103 9.80 -8.09 4.12
C LEU A 103 10.07 -9.06 5.26
N LYS A 104 11.36 -9.42 5.45
CA LYS A 104 11.76 -10.31 6.55
C LYS A 104 11.40 -9.69 7.92
N ALA A 105 11.68 -8.41 8.12
CA ALA A 105 11.34 -7.73 9.37
C ALA A 105 9.83 -7.71 9.62
N ALA A 106 9.01 -7.53 8.59
CA ALA A 106 7.55 -7.61 8.71
C ALA A 106 7.07 -9.05 9.01
N GLU A 107 7.71 -10.07 8.41
CA GLU A 107 7.42 -11.47 8.70
C GLU A 107 7.77 -11.85 10.15
N ASP A 108 8.95 -11.41 10.61
CA ASP A 108 9.42 -11.69 11.98
C ASP A 108 8.49 -11.01 13.00
N ASP A 109 8.18 -9.73 12.81
CA ASP A 109 7.26 -8.98 13.68
C ASP A 109 5.84 -9.57 13.69
N ALA A 110 5.35 -10.06 12.55
CA ALA A 110 4.05 -10.74 12.50
C ALA A 110 4.07 -12.07 13.27
N ARG A 111 5.18 -12.84 13.21
CA ARG A 111 5.35 -14.07 14.01
C ARG A 111 5.41 -13.79 15.51
N GLU A 112 6.20 -12.78 15.90
CA GLU A 112 6.30 -12.33 17.29
C GLU A 112 4.96 -11.86 17.85
N SER A 113 4.11 -11.29 16.99
CA SER A 113 2.71 -10.94 17.32
C SER A 113 1.75 -12.13 17.36
N GLY A 114 2.25 -13.36 17.16
CA GLY A 114 1.45 -14.60 17.21
C GLY A 114 0.60 -14.88 15.96
N ALA A 115 0.85 -14.19 14.85
CA ALA A 115 0.11 -14.41 13.62
C ALA A 115 0.36 -15.82 13.03
N ASP A 116 -0.64 -16.32 12.29
CA ASP A 116 -0.57 -17.61 11.61
C ASP A 116 0.03 -17.48 10.20
N GLY A 117 0.21 -16.26 9.70
CA GLY A 117 0.82 -15.97 8.42
C GLY A 117 0.75 -14.49 8.06
N ILE A 118 1.26 -14.19 6.86
CA ILE A 118 1.25 -12.85 6.29
C ILE A 118 0.80 -12.92 4.83
N ALA A 119 -0.01 -11.94 4.41
CA ALA A 119 -0.51 -11.82 3.06
C ALA A 119 -0.05 -10.49 2.43
N ALA A 120 -0.05 -10.44 1.11
CA ALA A 120 0.18 -9.22 0.35
C ALA A 120 -0.63 -9.28 -0.94
N TRP A 121 -1.03 -8.14 -1.46
CA TRP A 121 -1.47 -8.07 -2.84
C TRP A 121 -0.28 -7.91 -3.78
N GLY A 122 -0.42 -8.37 -5.00
CA GLY A 122 0.57 -8.14 -6.02
C GLY A 122 -0.06 -8.16 -7.41
N ILE A 123 0.58 -7.48 -8.35
CA ILE A 123 0.15 -7.50 -9.74
C ILE A 123 1.00 -8.44 -10.58
N THR A 124 0.41 -8.96 -11.64
CA THR A 124 1.10 -9.87 -12.55
C THR A 124 2.07 -9.15 -13.49
N LEU A 125 1.95 -7.82 -13.59
CA LEU A 125 2.81 -6.98 -14.44
C LEU A 125 4.16 -6.65 -13.74
N PRO A 126 5.24 -6.38 -14.53
CA PRO A 126 6.61 -6.32 -14.00
C PRO A 126 7.02 -4.91 -13.49
N PHE A 127 6.17 -4.18 -12.78
CA PHE A 127 6.56 -2.86 -12.26
C PHE A 127 6.36 -2.71 -10.75
N PHE A 128 5.19 -2.50 -10.21
CA PHE A 128 4.96 -2.19 -8.80
C PHE A 128 4.31 -3.38 -8.07
N MET A 129 4.68 -3.66 -6.81
CA MET A 129 4.09 -4.75 -6.02
C MET A 129 3.93 -6.06 -6.82
N GLN A 130 5.03 -6.53 -7.41
CA GLN A 130 4.99 -7.71 -8.28
C GLN A 130 4.68 -8.98 -7.50
N ALA A 131 3.59 -9.68 -7.83
CA ALA A 131 3.25 -10.99 -7.23
C ALA A 131 4.40 -12.00 -7.38
N ARG A 132 5.12 -11.97 -8.53
CA ARG A 132 6.30 -12.80 -8.78
C ARG A 132 7.42 -12.55 -7.77
N TRP A 133 7.60 -11.30 -7.31
CA TRP A 133 8.64 -11.00 -6.33
C TRP A 133 8.32 -11.63 -4.98
N PHE A 134 7.10 -11.53 -4.50
CA PHE A 134 6.66 -12.20 -3.28
C PHE A 134 6.78 -13.72 -3.37
N LYS A 135 6.43 -14.31 -4.52
CA LYS A 135 6.58 -15.76 -4.75
C LYS A 135 8.03 -16.24 -4.63
N LYS A 136 9.01 -15.43 -5.07
CA LYS A 136 10.44 -15.71 -4.86
C LYS A 136 10.86 -15.69 -3.37
N HIS A 137 10.05 -15.06 -2.51
CA HIS A 137 10.25 -15.02 -1.06
C HIS A 137 9.39 -16.04 -0.29
N GLY A 138 8.88 -17.05 -0.98
CA GLY A 138 8.14 -18.17 -0.38
C GLY A 138 6.65 -17.94 -0.20
N PHE A 139 6.10 -16.87 -0.79
CA PHE A 139 4.65 -16.68 -0.84
C PHE A 139 4.04 -17.57 -1.92
N VAL A 140 2.81 -18.02 -1.68
CA VAL A 140 1.99 -18.74 -2.65
C VAL A 140 0.73 -17.94 -2.94
N ARG A 141 0.12 -18.17 -4.09
CA ARG A 141 -1.14 -17.51 -4.43
C ARG A 141 -2.29 -18.10 -3.63
N ALA A 142 -3.02 -17.24 -2.90
CA ALA A 142 -4.24 -17.60 -2.19
C ALA A 142 -5.49 -17.32 -3.03
N ASP A 143 -5.52 -16.18 -3.75
CA ASP A 143 -6.69 -15.74 -4.52
C ASP A 143 -6.28 -14.85 -5.69
N ARG A 144 -7.22 -14.53 -6.60
CA ARG A 144 -6.95 -13.67 -7.75
C ARG A 144 -8.22 -12.94 -8.22
N ASN A 145 -8.05 -11.67 -8.58
CA ASN A 145 -9.06 -10.89 -9.30
C ASN A 145 -8.38 -10.10 -10.44
N GLY A 146 -8.65 -10.49 -11.67
CA GLY A 146 -8.02 -9.90 -12.84
C GLY A 146 -6.49 -10.01 -12.81
N MET A 147 -5.81 -8.87 -12.85
CA MET A 147 -4.34 -8.78 -12.76
C MET A 147 -3.80 -8.77 -11.32
N THR A 148 -4.67 -8.65 -10.33
CA THR A 148 -4.29 -8.64 -8.90
C THR A 148 -4.32 -10.06 -8.35
N GLU A 149 -3.21 -10.49 -7.75
CA GLU A 149 -3.12 -11.72 -6.97
C GLU A 149 -3.04 -11.37 -5.49
N LEU A 150 -3.77 -12.11 -4.67
CA LEU A 150 -3.52 -12.20 -3.23
C LEU A 150 -2.51 -13.31 -3.01
N VAL A 151 -1.33 -12.96 -2.55
CA VAL A 151 -0.28 -13.90 -2.20
C VAL A 151 -0.11 -13.95 -0.69
N TRP A 152 0.28 -15.10 -0.15
CA TRP A 152 0.43 -15.25 1.28
C TRP A 152 1.50 -16.27 1.63
N LYS A 153 1.97 -16.22 2.87
CA LYS A 153 2.93 -17.14 3.44
C LYS A 153 2.43 -17.59 4.81
N ALA A 154 2.14 -18.88 4.94
CA ALA A 154 1.77 -19.47 6.21
C ALA A 154 2.98 -19.56 7.14
N PHE A 155 2.77 -19.34 8.44
CA PHE A 155 3.76 -19.55 9.49
C PHE A 155 3.48 -20.80 10.30
N LYS A 156 2.23 -21.30 10.26
CA LYS A 156 1.75 -22.51 10.94
C LYS A 156 1.11 -23.44 9.93
N GLU A 157 1.18 -24.75 10.18
CA GLU A 157 0.62 -25.77 9.28
C GLU A 157 -0.91 -25.66 9.14
N ASN A 158 -1.60 -25.25 10.20
CA ASN A 158 -3.06 -25.11 10.23
C ASN A 158 -3.55 -23.71 9.84
N ALA A 159 -2.68 -22.85 9.30
CA ALA A 159 -3.07 -21.52 8.84
C ALA A 159 -4.04 -21.60 7.65
N GLU A 160 -5.05 -20.75 7.67
CA GLU A 160 -6.07 -20.69 6.61
C GLU A 160 -5.68 -19.62 5.56
N ALA A 161 -5.80 -20.00 4.29
CA ALA A 161 -5.50 -19.08 3.19
C ALA A 161 -6.50 -17.90 3.15
N PRO A 162 -6.04 -16.67 2.99
CA PRO A 162 -6.90 -15.49 2.88
C PRO A 162 -7.62 -15.43 1.54
N ARG A 163 -8.66 -14.58 1.46
CA ARG A 163 -9.41 -14.31 0.23
C ARG A 163 -9.60 -12.82 0.03
N LEU A 164 -9.65 -12.38 -1.23
CA LEU A 164 -10.01 -11.01 -1.60
C LEU A 164 -11.47 -10.74 -1.24
N ILE A 165 -11.75 -9.56 -0.75
CA ILE A 165 -13.13 -9.08 -0.59
C ILE A 165 -13.64 -8.68 -1.97
N ALA A 166 -14.79 -9.22 -2.36
CA ALA A 166 -15.44 -8.82 -3.61
C ALA A 166 -15.89 -7.36 -3.54
N MET A 167 -15.63 -6.60 -4.59
CA MET A 167 -16.09 -5.23 -4.71
C MET A 167 -17.61 -5.20 -4.79
N LYS A 168 -18.26 -4.52 -3.84
CA LYS A 168 -19.71 -4.35 -3.79
C LYS A 168 -20.18 -3.17 -4.64
N LYS A 169 -19.43 -2.07 -4.60
CA LYS A 169 -19.74 -0.84 -5.36
C LYS A 169 -19.12 -0.93 -6.76
N LYS A 170 -19.94 -0.75 -7.78
CA LYS A 170 -19.50 -0.69 -9.17
C LYS A 170 -19.75 0.73 -9.70
N PRO A 171 -18.91 1.22 -10.64
CA PRO A 171 -19.20 2.46 -11.33
C PRO A 171 -20.53 2.34 -12.08
N GLU A 172 -21.35 3.38 -11.99
CA GLU A 172 -22.56 3.49 -12.78
C GLU A 172 -22.27 4.32 -14.03
N PRO A 173 -22.61 3.82 -15.24
CA PRO A 173 -22.44 4.62 -16.44
C PRO A 173 -23.35 5.83 -16.44
N GLY A 174 -22.85 6.97 -16.88
CA GLY A 174 -23.67 8.14 -17.20
C GLY A 174 -24.57 7.84 -18.40
N LYS A 175 -25.78 8.37 -18.42
CA LYS A 175 -26.70 8.22 -19.57
C LYS A 175 -26.50 9.34 -20.58
N ASP A 176 -26.46 10.59 -20.12
CA ASP A 176 -26.40 11.78 -20.95
C ASP A 176 -25.19 12.68 -20.65
N ASN A 177 -24.34 12.25 -19.70
CA ASN A 177 -23.14 12.96 -19.26
C ASN A 177 -21.97 11.99 -19.03
N VAL A 178 -20.76 12.52 -18.98
CA VAL A 178 -19.57 11.75 -18.59
C VAL A 178 -19.55 11.62 -17.07
N LYS A 179 -19.53 10.38 -16.57
CA LYS A 179 -19.38 10.10 -15.14
C LYS A 179 -18.02 9.51 -14.86
N ILE A 180 -17.24 10.19 -14.02
CA ILE A 180 -15.92 9.76 -13.59
C ILE A 180 -16.01 9.27 -12.15
N THR A 181 -15.64 8.00 -11.91
CA THR A 181 -15.59 7.41 -10.58
C THR A 181 -14.14 7.15 -10.20
N CYS A 182 -13.66 7.81 -9.16
CA CYS A 182 -12.32 7.62 -8.61
C CYS A 182 -12.37 6.71 -7.37
N PHE A 183 -11.65 5.60 -7.41
CA PHE A 183 -11.49 4.70 -6.26
C PHE A 183 -10.26 5.13 -5.46
N ARG A 184 -10.47 5.71 -4.28
CA ARG A 184 -9.42 6.26 -3.43
C ARG A 184 -9.14 5.35 -2.24
N ASN A 185 -7.87 5.10 -1.95
CA ASN A 185 -7.47 4.24 -0.83
C ASN A 185 -6.76 4.95 0.34
N GLY A 186 -6.42 6.23 0.18
CA GLY A 186 -5.74 7.03 1.18
C GLY A 186 -4.25 6.71 1.39
N TRP A 187 -3.85 5.43 1.41
CA TRP A 187 -2.48 5.03 1.74
C TRP A 187 -1.44 5.25 0.63
N CYS A 188 -1.87 5.40 -0.63
CA CYS A 188 -0.97 5.56 -1.77
C CYS A 188 -0.99 7.01 -2.30
N PRO A 189 0.05 7.83 -2.05
CA PRO A 189 0.10 9.21 -2.53
C PRO A 189 -0.02 9.33 -4.06
N ALA A 190 0.55 8.41 -4.82
CA ALA A 190 0.42 8.43 -6.28
C ALA A 190 -1.04 8.26 -6.75
N GLN A 191 -1.82 7.41 -6.08
CA GLN A 191 -3.23 7.27 -6.36
C GLN A 191 -4.05 8.48 -5.88
N ASN A 192 -3.72 9.01 -4.71
CA ASN A 192 -4.34 10.23 -4.19
C ASN A 192 -4.12 11.40 -5.16
N LEU A 193 -2.90 11.58 -5.65
CA LEU A 193 -2.55 12.59 -6.65
C LEU A 193 -3.35 12.40 -7.95
N ALA A 194 -3.50 11.16 -8.43
CA ALA A 194 -4.29 10.89 -9.63
C ALA A 194 -5.76 11.30 -9.43
N CYS A 195 -6.37 10.99 -8.28
CA CYS A 195 -7.73 11.40 -7.96
C CYS A 195 -7.86 12.93 -7.90
N GLU A 196 -6.93 13.63 -7.25
CA GLU A 196 -6.95 15.10 -7.18
C GLU A 196 -6.80 15.76 -8.56
N ARG A 197 -5.94 15.24 -9.42
CA ARG A 197 -5.78 15.74 -10.80
C ARG A 197 -7.03 15.51 -11.64
N VAL A 198 -7.62 14.33 -11.54
CA VAL A 198 -8.88 14.00 -12.24
C VAL A 198 -10.02 14.88 -11.75
N LYS A 199 -10.13 15.13 -10.44
CA LYS A 199 -11.14 16.01 -9.85
C LYS A 199 -11.03 17.43 -10.39
N ARG A 200 -9.82 17.98 -10.44
CA ARG A 200 -9.58 19.32 -11.01
C ARG A 200 -9.92 19.39 -12.49
N ALA A 201 -9.46 18.41 -13.26
CA ALA A 201 -9.79 18.35 -14.69
C ALA A 201 -11.29 18.23 -14.93
N ALA A 202 -12.01 17.39 -14.17
CA ALA A 202 -13.47 17.29 -14.26
C ALA A 202 -14.20 18.60 -13.99
N ALA A 203 -13.70 19.38 -13.04
CA ALA A 203 -14.30 20.69 -12.70
C ALA A 203 -14.24 21.71 -13.86
N GLU A 204 -13.25 21.61 -14.75
CA GLU A 204 -13.12 22.48 -15.93
C GLU A 204 -14.24 22.27 -16.96
N TYR A 205 -14.89 21.12 -16.95
CA TYR A 205 -15.99 20.77 -17.87
C TYR A 205 -17.39 21.11 -17.33
N GLY A 206 -17.47 21.68 -16.13
CA GLY A 206 -18.74 22.08 -15.53
C GLY A 206 -19.74 20.93 -15.40
N GLY A 207 -21.01 21.19 -15.64
CA GLY A 207 -22.10 20.21 -15.48
C GLY A 207 -22.10 19.05 -16.51
N SER A 208 -21.23 19.06 -17.52
CA SER A 208 -21.13 17.97 -18.50
C SER A 208 -20.36 16.76 -17.99
N VAL A 209 -19.60 16.92 -16.88
CA VAL A 209 -18.83 15.85 -16.24
C VAL A 209 -19.22 15.75 -14.75
N GLU A 210 -19.72 14.58 -14.36
CA GLU A 210 -19.98 14.23 -12.96
C GLU A 210 -18.76 13.51 -12.38
N TYR A 211 -18.19 14.03 -11.29
CA TYR A 211 -17.09 13.41 -10.56
C TYR A 211 -17.56 12.84 -9.22
N GLN A 212 -17.20 11.60 -8.92
CA GLN A 212 -17.44 10.99 -7.61
C GLN A 212 -16.22 10.23 -7.12
N GLU A 213 -16.04 10.16 -5.79
CA GLU A 213 -15.03 9.34 -5.13
C GLU A 213 -15.69 8.18 -4.37
N ILE A 214 -15.04 7.02 -4.42
CA ILE A 214 -15.38 5.86 -3.60
C ILE A 214 -14.17 5.54 -2.74
N ASP A 215 -14.32 5.59 -1.42
CA ASP A 215 -13.29 5.16 -0.48
C ASP A 215 -13.22 3.63 -0.48
N THR A 216 -12.03 3.11 -0.78
CA THR A 216 -11.75 1.66 -0.82
C THR A 216 -11.03 1.16 0.43
N ASP A 217 -10.77 2.02 1.41
CA ASP A 217 -10.20 1.62 2.71
C ASP A 217 -11.29 1.12 3.69
N SER A 218 -12.55 1.42 3.40
CA SER A 218 -13.71 0.89 4.12
C SER A 218 -14.07 -0.51 3.63
N ARG A 219 -14.51 -1.38 4.55
CA ARG A 219 -15.06 -2.72 4.25
C ARG A 219 -16.56 -2.70 3.97
N GLU A 220 -17.19 -1.53 4.07
CA GLU A 220 -18.62 -1.30 3.87
C GLU A 220 -19.02 -1.20 2.40
#